data_c44d24a77c3fb6883d37b6de8df135aa
#
_entry.id   c44d24a77c3fb6883d37b6de8df135aa
#
_cell.length_a   1.000
_cell.length_b   1.000
_cell.length_c   1.000
_cell.angle_alpha   90.00
_cell.angle_beta   90.00
_cell.angle_gamma   90.00
#
_symmetry.space_group_name_H-M   'P 1'
#
loop_
_entity.id
_entity.type
_entity.pdbx_description
1 polymer ?
#
loop_
_entity_poly.entity_id
_entity_poly.type
_entity_poly.pdbx_seq_one_letter_code
_entity_poly.pdbx_strand_id
1 'polypeptide(L)'
;MHLDEENRGISKTWLSYAESDLSLASTKPEGAILPGTLCFLAQQACEKSLKALLIYCGIQFPRTHNINVLIQHIPDSIQIPEEVFEAAKLTDYAVSSRYPGIVEPNYRI
;
A
#
# COMPACT_ATOMS: atom_id res chain seq x y z
N MET A 1 -7.85 11.21 -25.08
CA MET A 1 -7.87 12.44 -24.29
C MET A 1 -6.58 12.59 -23.55
N HIS A 2 -6.07 13.79 -23.49
CA HIS A 2 -4.79 14.07 -22.82
C HIS A 2 -4.80 13.67 -21.36
N LEU A 3 -5.92 13.95 -20.68
CA LEU A 3 -6.03 13.66 -19.25
C LEU A 3 -5.92 12.15 -18.99
N ASP A 4 -6.56 11.35 -19.84
CA ASP A 4 -6.50 9.89 -19.70
C ASP A 4 -5.11 9.35 -19.93
N GLU A 5 -4.39 9.93 -20.88
CA GLU A 5 -3.02 9.53 -21.18
C GLU A 5 -2.10 9.87 -20.01
N GLU A 6 -2.28 11.06 -19.43
CA GLU A 6 -1.51 11.46 -18.25
C GLU A 6 -1.79 10.52 -17.08
N ASN A 7 -3.07 10.21 -16.85
CA ASN A 7 -3.45 9.32 -15.77
C ASN A 7 -2.85 7.92 -15.96
N ARG A 8 -2.84 7.42 -17.19
CA ARG A 8 -2.23 6.13 -17.47
C ARG A 8 -0.73 6.12 -17.17
N GLY A 9 -0.04 7.21 -17.57
CA GLY A 9 1.39 7.33 -17.30
C GLY A 9 1.70 7.37 -15.82
N ILE A 10 0.95 8.17 -15.07
CA ILE A 10 1.14 8.28 -13.63
C ILE A 10 0.80 6.97 -12.95
N SER A 11 -0.29 6.33 -13.37
CA SER A 11 -0.71 5.04 -12.83
C SER A 11 0.38 3.98 -13.03
N LYS A 12 0.97 3.92 -14.22
CA LYS A 12 2.05 2.98 -14.50
C LYS A 12 3.26 3.21 -13.61
N THR A 13 3.58 4.46 -13.34
CA THR A 13 4.68 4.79 -12.45
C THR A 13 4.42 4.27 -11.04
N TRP A 14 3.21 4.48 -10.52
CA TRP A 14 2.85 3.97 -9.21
C TRP A 14 2.90 2.44 -9.15
N LEU A 15 2.43 1.77 -10.22
CA LEU A 15 2.50 0.31 -10.29
C LEU A 15 3.94 -0.18 -10.31
N SER A 16 4.81 0.52 -11.01
CA SER A 16 6.23 0.18 -11.06
C SER A 16 6.84 0.21 -9.66
N TYR A 17 6.51 1.25 -8.88
CA TYR A 17 6.99 1.35 -7.51
C TYR A 17 6.38 0.26 -6.63
N ALA A 18 5.11 -0.06 -6.83
CA ALA A 18 4.46 -1.15 -6.10
C ALA A 18 5.14 -2.49 -6.38
N GLU A 19 5.47 -2.74 -7.64
CA GLU A 19 6.16 -3.98 -8.01
C GLU A 19 7.53 -4.07 -7.37
N SER A 20 8.24 -2.96 -7.31
CA SER A 20 9.55 -2.93 -6.66
C SER A 20 9.43 -3.27 -5.17
N ASP A 21 8.47 -2.65 -4.48
CA ASP A 21 8.24 -2.93 -3.07
C ASP A 21 7.84 -4.39 -2.85
N LEU A 22 6.98 -4.90 -3.73
CA LEU A 22 6.50 -6.29 -3.61
C LEU A 22 7.62 -7.29 -3.85
N SER A 23 8.48 -7.03 -4.81
CA SER A 23 9.63 -7.89 -5.09
C SER A 23 10.51 -8.00 -3.86
N LEU A 24 10.77 -6.87 -3.21
CA LEU A 24 11.60 -6.87 -2.00
C LEU A 24 10.87 -7.53 -0.84
N ALA A 25 9.56 -7.29 -0.71
CA ALA A 25 8.75 -7.90 0.34
C ALA A 25 8.66 -9.42 0.21
N SER A 26 8.91 -9.95 -0.98
CA SER A 26 8.82 -11.39 -1.26
C SER A 26 10.12 -12.12 -0.94
N THR A 27 11.15 -11.42 -0.49
CA THR A 27 12.40 -12.07 -0.10
C THR A 27 12.24 -12.78 1.24
N LYS A 28 13.11 -13.76 1.49
CA LYS A 28 13.08 -14.46 2.76
C LYS A 28 13.69 -13.59 3.85
N PRO A 29 13.13 -13.61 5.06
CA PRO A 29 13.67 -12.82 6.17
C PRO A 29 14.92 -13.50 6.76
N GLU A 30 16.04 -13.35 6.08
CA GLU A 30 17.31 -13.94 6.48
C GLU A 30 18.28 -12.87 6.96
N GLY A 31 19.18 -13.24 7.87
CA GLY A 31 20.19 -12.32 8.35
C GLY A 31 19.59 -11.12 9.04
N ALA A 32 19.92 -9.94 8.56
CA ALA A 32 19.46 -8.68 9.14
C ALA A 32 18.06 -8.28 8.67
N ILE A 33 17.46 -9.05 7.77
CA ILE A 33 16.13 -8.72 7.24
C ILE A 33 15.08 -9.17 8.22
N LEU A 34 14.31 -8.22 8.74
CA LEU A 34 13.26 -8.50 9.72
C LEU A 34 11.91 -8.72 9.03
N PRO A 35 11.10 -9.67 9.56
CA PRO A 35 9.75 -9.89 8.99
C PRO A 35 8.89 -8.63 8.99
N GLY A 36 9.02 -7.78 10.01
CA GLY A 36 8.25 -6.54 10.08
C GLY A 36 8.60 -5.58 8.94
N THR A 37 9.86 -5.56 8.53
CA THR A 37 10.29 -4.74 7.39
C THR A 37 9.63 -5.23 6.11
N LEU A 38 9.59 -6.54 5.91
CA LEU A 38 8.97 -7.11 4.73
C LEU A 38 7.46 -6.86 4.73
N CYS A 39 6.84 -6.97 5.89
CA CYS A 39 5.40 -6.67 6.05
C CYS A 39 5.11 -5.22 5.68
N PHE A 40 5.96 -4.29 6.13
CA PHE A 40 5.79 -2.88 5.78
C PHE A 40 5.88 -2.67 4.27
N LEU A 41 6.84 -3.31 3.63
CA LEU A 41 7.01 -3.18 2.17
C LEU A 41 5.80 -3.75 1.41
N ALA A 42 5.24 -4.85 1.91
CA ALA A 42 4.04 -5.42 1.31
C ALA A 42 2.88 -4.44 1.40
N GLN A 43 2.75 -3.74 2.52
CA GLN A 43 1.73 -2.71 2.67
C GLN A 43 1.97 -1.52 1.77
N GLN A 44 3.23 -1.12 1.59
CA GLN A 44 3.56 -0.05 0.65
C GLN A 44 3.16 -0.43 -0.76
N ALA A 45 3.40 -1.69 -1.14
CA ALA A 45 2.99 -2.19 -2.46
C ALA A 45 1.48 -2.11 -2.63
N CYS A 46 0.74 -2.52 -1.60
CA CYS A 46 -0.72 -2.48 -1.61
C CYS A 46 -1.23 -1.05 -1.75
N GLU A 47 -0.70 -0.15 -0.94
CA GLU A 47 -1.10 1.26 -0.97
C GLU A 47 -0.85 1.88 -2.34
N LYS A 48 0.32 1.65 -2.90
CA LYS A 48 0.67 2.21 -4.21
C LYS A 48 -0.17 1.64 -5.32
N SER A 49 -0.52 0.35 -5.23
CA SER A 49 -1.40 -0.28 -6.22
C SER A 49 -2.80 0.32 -6.20
N LEU A 50 -3.33 0.58 -5.01
CA LEU A 50 -4.64 1.20 -4.87
C LEU A 50 -4.63 2.63 -5.41
N LYS A 51 -3.57 3.38 -5.13
CA LYS A 51 -3.42 4.73 -5.68
C LYS A 51 -3.34 4.70 -7.19
N ALA A 52 -2.60 3.73 -7.74
CA ALA A 52 -2.50 3.56 -9.19
C ALA A 52 -3.88 3.33 -9.80
N LEU A 53 -4.69 2.49 -9.16
CA LEU A 53 -6.03 2.18 -9.65
C LEU A 53 -6.92 3.43 -9.61
N LEU A 54 -6.90 4.17 -8.52
CA LEU A 54 -7.71 5.37 -8.38
C LEU A 54 -7.30 6.43 -9.41
N ILE A 55 -6.01 6.60 -9.63
CA ILE A 55 -5.49 7.54 -10.63
C ILE A 55 -5.93 7.11 -12.02
N TYR A 56 -5.83 5.82 -12.32
CA TYR A 56 -6.24 5.30 -13.61
C TYR A 56 -7.73 5.58 -13.88
N CYS A 57 -8.55 5.46 -12.84
CA CYS A 57 -9.98 5.70 -12.94
C CYS A 57 -10.34 7.18 -12.89
N GLY A 58 -9.38 8.06 -12.68
CA GLY A 58 -9.63 9.49 -12.58
C GLY A 58 -10.35 9.89 -11.31
N ILE A 59 -10.22 9.11 -10.26
CA ILE A 59 -10.89 9.35 -8.98
C ILE A 59 -9.94 10.07 -8.04
N GLN A 60 -10.39 11.20 -7.49
CA GLN A 60 -9.61 11.93 -6.51
C GLN A 60 -9.72 11.24 -5.15
N PHE A 61 -8.64 11.28 -4.41
CA PHE A 61 -8.59 10.69 -3.07
C PHE A 61 -7.71 11.56 -2.17
N PRO A 62 -7.92 11.52 -0.85
CA PRO A 62 -7.12 12.33 0.06
C PRO A 62 -5.68 11.84 0.11
N ARG A 63 -4.76 12.73 0.45
CA ARG A 63 -3.37 12.36 0.64
C ARG A 63 -3.28 11.55 1.93
N THR A 64 -3.14 10.25 1.80
CA THR A 64 -3.16 9.34 2.94
C THR A 64 -2.31 8.12 2.65
N HIS A 65 -1.87 7.47 3.72
CA HIS A 65 -1.21 6.17 3.67
C HIS A 65 -2.11 5.07 4.22
N ASN A 66 -3.35 5.42 4.55
CA ASN A 66 -4.30 4.48 5.12
C ASN A 66 -4.99 3.69 4.02
N ILE A 67 -4.71 2.40 3.97
CA ILE A 67 -5.28 1.51 2.95
C ILE A 67 -6.80 1.50 3.01
N ASN A 68 -7.38 1.51 4.21
CA ASN A 68 -8.83 1.50 4.35
C ASN A 68 -9.48 2.74 3.75
N VAL A 69 -8.84 3.89 3.89
CA VAL A 69 -9.35 5.13 3.28
C VAL A 69 -9.34 5.01 1.76
N LEU A 70 -8.26 4.46 1.22
CA LEU A 70 -8.15 4.27 -0.23
C LEU A 70 -9.21 3.30 -0.75
N ILE A 71 -9.43 2.21 -0.03
CA ILE A 71 -10.46 1.23 -0.40
C ILE A 71 -11.83 1.89 -0.51
N GLN A 72 -12.14 2.80 0.40
CA GLN A 72 -13.44 3.48 0.41
C GLN A 72 -13.70 4.28 -0.86
N HIS A 73 -12.66 4.66 -1.57
CA HIS A 73 -12.80 5.42 -2.81
C HIS A 73 -12.85 4.54 -4.06
N ILE A 74 -12.64 3.25 -3.91
CA ILE A 74 -12.71 2.32 -5.04
C ILE A 74 -14.17 2.13 -5.43
N PRO A 75 -14.53 2.24 -6.72
CA PRO A 75 -15.91 2.02 -7.16
C PRO A 75 -16.40 0.62 -6.81
N ASP A 76 -17.69 0.53 -6.46
CA ASP A 76 -18.31 -0.75 -6.11
C ASP A 76 -18.26 -1.77 -7.24
N SER A 77 -18.17 -1.29 -8.49
CA SER A 77 -18.08 -2.18 -9.64
C SER A 77 -16.76 -2.93 -9.73
N ILE A 78 -15.76 -2.50 -8.96
CA ILE A 78 -14.46 -3.15 -8.96
C ILE A 78 -14.36 -4.05 -7.75
N GLN A 79 -14.10 -5.34 -8.00
CA GLN A 79 -13.96 -6.30 -6.92
C GLN A 79 -12.56 -6.22 -6.35
N ILE A 80 -12.46 -6.01 -5.03
CA ILE A 80 -11.19 -5.91 -4.34
C ILE A 80 -10.84 -7.29 -3.78
N PRO A 81 -9.63 -7.80 -4.09
CA PRO A 81 -9.21 -9.10 -3.56
C PRO A 81 -9.15 -9.09 -2.04
N GLU A 82 -9.44 -10.24 -1.45
CA GLU A 82 -9.42 -10.41 0.01
C GLU A 82 -8.07 -10.01 0.61
N GLU A 83 -6.99 -10.30 -0.11
CA GLU A 83 -5.63 -9.99 0.35
C GLU A 83 -5.41 -8.51 0.64
N VAL A 84 -6.13 -7.63 -0.06
CA VAL A 84 -6.02 -6.19 0.17
C VAL A 84 -6.55 -5.83 1.55
N PHE A 85 -7.68 -6.43 1.94
CA PHE A 85 -8.25 -6.21 3.27
C PHE A 85 -7.35 -6.77 4.36
N GLU A 86 -6.71 -7.90 4.09
CA GLU A 86 -5.75 -8.47 5.03
C GLU A 86 -4.55 -7.54 5.20
N ALA A 87 -4.07 -6.96 4.12
CA ALA A 87 -2.96 -6.02 4.19
C ALA A 87 -3.32 -4.81 5.06
N ALA A 88 -4.56 -4.34 4.96
CA ALA A 88 -5.01 -3.21 5.78
C ALA A 88 -4.95 -3.54 7.27
N LYS A 89 -5.24 -4.78 7.62
CA LYS A 89 -5.23 -5.21 9.03
C LYS A 89 -3.82 -5.29 9.61
N LEU A 90 -2.79 -5.37 8.76
CA LEU A 90 -1.42 -5.52 9.21
C LEU A 90 -0.73 -4.19 9.47
N THR A 91 -1.41 -3.08 9.30
CA THR A 91 -0.79 -1.77 9.43
C THR A 91 -0.11 -1.57 10.77
N ASP A 92 -0.82 -1.85 11.86
CA ASP A 92 -0.28 -1.65 13.20
C ASP A 92 0.91 -2.59 13.46
N TYR A 93 0.79 -3.83 12.99
CA TYR A 93 1.89 -4.78 13.14
C TYR A 93 3.14 -4.29 12.41
N ALA A 94 2.99 -3.81 11.20
CA ALA A 94 4.12 -3.35 10.41
C ALA A 94 4.82 -2.18 11.09
N VAL A 95 4.06 -1.24 11.64
CA VAL A 95 4.63 -0.09 12.36
C VAL A 95 5.36 -0.55 13.61
N SER A 96 4.70 -1.35 14.43
CA SER A 96 5.27 -1.83 15.69
C SER A 96 6.54 -2.63 15.49
N SER A 97 6.57 -3.46 14.43
CA SER A 97 7.73 -4.31 14.16
C SER A 97 8.93 -3.52 13.66
N ARG A 98 8.69 -2.38 13.01
CA ARG A 98 9.78 -1.56 12.49
C ARG A 98 10.41 -0.65 13.52
N TYR A 99 9.69 -0.34 14.60
CA TYR A 99 10.13 0.61 15.60
C TYR A 99 10.10 -0.04 16.98
N PRO A 100 11.07 -0.91 17.26
CA PRO A 100 11.10 -1.60 18.54
C PRO A 100 11.19 -0.59 19.69
N GLY A 101 10.51 -0.91 20.77
CA GLY A 101 10.44 -0.01 21.90
C GLY A 101 9.31 0.99 21.84
N ILE A 102 8.61 1.08 20.73
CA ILE A 102 7.45 1.95 20.58
C ILE A 102 6.20 1.12 20.81
N VAL A 103 5.86 0.96 22.08
CA VAL A 103 4.75 0.10 22.46
C VAL A 103 3.68 0.85 23.25
N GLU A 104 3.77 2.16 23.30
CA GLU A 104 2.78 2.97 24.00
C GLU A 104 1.43 2.81 23.34
N PRO A 105 0.37 2.51 24.11
CA PRO A 105 -0.95 2.34 23.52
C PRO A 105 -1.45 3.57 22.77
N ASN A 106 -1.00 4.75 23.15
CA ASN A 106 -1.41 6.01 22.54
C ASN A 106 -0.49 6.44 21.39
N TYR A 107 0.52 5.64 21.05
CA TYR A 107 1.41 5.97 19.96
C TYR A 107 0.71 5.62 18.64
N ARG A 108 0.57 6.62 17.79
CA ARG A 108 -0.08 6.45 16.48
C ARG A 108 0.67 7.27 15.45
N ILE A 109 0.88 6.68 14.34
CA ILE A 109 1.55 7.33 13.22
C ILE A 109 0.54 7.58 12.11
#